data_7d46effba9698c0fe5e3720751a1b057
#
_entry.id   7d46effba9698c0fe5e3720751a1b057
#
_cell.length_a   1.000
_cell.length_b   1.000
_cell.length_c   1.000
_cell.angle_alpha   90.00
_cell.angle_beta   90.00
_cell.angle_gamma   90.00
#
_symmetry.space_group_name_H-M   'P 1'
#
loop_
_entity.id
_entity.type
_entity.pdbx_description
1 polymer ?
#
loop_
_entity_poly.entity_id
_entity_poly.type
_entity_poly.pdbx_seq_one_letter_code
_entity_poly.pdbx_strand_id
1 'polypeptide(L)'
;MKDDRIIKIYEKAEMDERLKDVLCNRGDNYIYPFFWIRPGETGLILNELNSVYDCGIRAICVEARPYEGFGEDSWWSDVELILKECKRLGMKVWILDDERFPTGFAANYIPKNNIENKKFSVISYSMDALGPIKDGAVLINNYIPDKGDEIIGVYACKREKNSEVMTGEIIDLSENISGDFVYFDLPDGCYRISAVVRTLRGYSEMEQGRIDMLSEESARYMIKAVYEPHFEHFKEYFGNTLEGFFSDEPCFDNRDENEQFASELGRPRTYYPWNDCLIEMLKEELGEDAKKYLPFLWQSAANHIEAKIRTSYMNCITRLYQKNFSMALGDWCREHGVLYTGHVIEDDNIHTKTGAGAGHYFRAMSGEDIPGVDVVLSEVIPGMADYPVLGEVCYRLCDNKFFHYTLAKLASSDAHIRPETKGRAMCEIFGAYGWAEGVKMMKWLTDFMLVRGINHFVPHAFSMRFPDEDCPPHFYA
;
A
#
# COMPACT_ATOMS: atom_id res chain seq x y z
N MET A 1 8.36 47.84 0.01
CA MET A 1 9.81 48.03 0.18
C MET A 1 10.43 46.65 0.22
N LYS A 2 11.19 46.27 -0.81
CA LYS A 2 12.02 45.07 -0.76
C LYS A 2 13.07 45.32 0.31
N ASP A 3 13.20 44.41 1.26
CA ASP A 3 14.22 44.57 2.31
C ASP A 3 15.60 44.34 1.70
N ASP A 4 16.27 45.42 1.35
CA ASP A 4 17.59 45.42 0.73
C ASP A 4 18.65 44.69 1.57
N ARG A 5 18.37 44.39 2.84
CA ARG A 5 19.27 43.65 3.73
C ARG A 5 19.25 42.14 3.42
N ILE A 6 18.10 41.59 3.05
CA ILE A 6 17.97 40.17 2.67
C ILE A 6 18.72 39.94 1.35
N ILE A 7 18.56 40.83 0.37
CA ILE A 7 19.24 40.73 -0.92
C ILE A 7 20.77 40.76 -0.76
N LYS A 8 21.31 41.62 0.12
CA LYS A 8 22.76 41.68 0.38
C LYS A 8 23.38 40.46 1.06
N ILE A 9 22.58 39.70 1.82
CA ILE A 9 23.05 38.46 2.41
C ILE A 9 23.21 37.37 1.33
N TYR A 10 22.34 37.35 0.34
CA TYR A 10 22.39 36.40 -0.76
C TYR A 10 23.43 36.72 -1.83
N GLU A 11 23.76 37.97 -2.05
CA GLU A 11 24.83 38.40 -3.00
C GLU A 11 26.24 37.94 -2.60
N LYS A 12 26.46 37.57 -1.32
CA LYS A 12 27.75 37.09 -0.80
C LYS A 12 27.91 35.58 -0.71
N ALA A 13 26.83 34.81 -0.89
CA ALA A 13 26.88 33.36 -0.88
C ALA A 13 26.96 32.85 -2.31
N GLU A 14 27.75 31.82 -2.57
CA GLU A 14 27.59 30.97 -3.75
C GLU A 14 26.23 30.31 -3.65
N MET A 15 25.23 30.91 -4.31
CA MET A 15 23.88 30.40 -4.33
C MET A 15 23.79 29.19 -5.27
N ASP A 16 23.23 28.10 -4.78
CA ASP A 16 22.79 27.00 -5.60
C ASP A 16 21.88 27.51 -6.74
N GLU A 17 21.99 26.93 -7.92
CA GLU A 17 21.15 27.23 -9.08
C GLU A 17 19.64 27.16 -8.75
N ARG A 18 19.22 26.18 -7.95
CA ARG A 18 17.83 26.01 -7.50
C ARG A 18 17.36 27.20 -6.67
N LEU A 19 18.20 27.74 -5.78
CA LEU A 19 17.84 28.92 -5.00
C LEU A 19 17.72 30.17 -5.89
N LYS A 20 18.58 30.28 -6.91
CA LYS A 20 18.47 31.35 -7.92
C LYS A 20 17.16 31.25 -8.69
N ASP A 21 16.74 30.03 -9.07
CA ASP A 21 15.48 29.78 -9.79
C ASP A 21 14.28 30.20 -8.95
N VAL A 22 14.24 29.83 -7.68
CA VAL A 22 13.19 30.27 -6.74
C VAL A 22 13.15 31.77 -6.61
N LEU A 23 14.31 32.43 -6.43
CA LEU A 23 14.39 33.87 -6.31
C LEU A 23 13.99 34.61 -7.60
N CYS A 24 14.17 33.98 -8.75
CA CYS A 24 13.73 34.47 -10.05
C CYS A 24 12.29 34.09 -10.40
N ASN A 25 11.56 33.48 -9.47
CA ASN A 25 10.20 32.98 -9.66
C ASN A 25 10.07 32.02 -10.86
N ARG A 26 11.11 31.19 -11.06
CA ARG A 26 11.09 30.12 -12.04
C ARG A 26 10.53 28.85 -11.38
N GLY A 27 9.50 28.25 -11.97
CA GLY A 27 8.90 27.02 -11.49
C GLY A 27 9.78 25.79 -11.74
N ASP A 28 9.60 24.76 -10.95
CA ASP A 28 10.21 23.44 -11.10
C ASP A 28 9.12 22.36 -10.92
N ASN A 29 9.49 21.09 -11.03
CA ASN A 29 8.60 19.91 -11.01
C ASN A 29 8.26 19.40 -9.60
N TYR A 30 8.03 20.29 -8.65
CA TYR A 30 7.65 19.93 -7.27
C TYR A 30 6.16 19.63 -7.08
N ILE A 31 5.32 20.02 -8.04
CA ILE A 31 3.87 19.80 -8.05
C ILE A 31 3.54 19.07 -9.33
N TYR A 32 2.97 17.86 -9.20
CA TYR A 32 2.61 16.99 -10.32
C TYR A 32 1.24 16.37 -10.08
N PRO A 33 0.14 17.14 -10.31
CA PRO A 33 -1.23 16.69 -10.05
C PRO A 33 -1.55 15.43 -10.84
N PHE A 34 -2.42 14.59 -10.29
CA PHE A 34 -3.04 13.54 -11.06
C PHE A 34 -3.80 14.14 -12.23
N PHE A 35 -3.44 13.68 -13.42
CA PHE A 35 -4.00 14.09 -14.68
C PHE A 35 -4.80 12.95 -15.27
N TRP A 36 -6.11 12.97 -15.02
CA TRP A 36 -7.02 11.90 -15.37
C TRP A 36 -7.34 11.93 -16.85
N ILE A 37 -6.93 10.90 -17.58
CA ILE A 37 -7.18 10.78 -19.01
C ILE A 37 -8.19 9.69 -19.32
N ARG A 38 -8.91 9.86 -20.42
CA ARG A 38 -9.86 8.91 -20.97
C ARG A 38 -9.69 8.81 -22.48
N PRO A 39 -10.02 7.65 -23.10
CA PRO A 39 -9.84 7.48 -24.54
C PRO A 39 -10.68 8.48 -25.34
N GLY A 40 -10.14 9.00 -26.43
CA GLY A 40 -10.84 9.86 -27.38
C GLY A 40 -10.89 11.35 -27.00
N GLU A 41 -10.20 11.80 -25.96
CA GLU A 41 -10.22 13.19 -25.46
C GLU A 41 -9.01 14.03 -25.92
N THR A 42 -8.37 13.69 -27.02
CA THR A 42 -7.13 14.29 -27.52
C THR A 42 -7.13 15.83 -27.53
N GLY A 43 -8.26 16.45 -27.93
CA GLY A 43 -8.36 17.92 -27.94
C GLY A 43 -8.40 18.53 -26.54
N LEU A 44 -9.01 17.85 -25.58
CA LEU A 44 -9.03 18.26 -24.18
C LEU A 44 -7.66 18.12 -23.55
N ILE A 45 -6.97 17.02 -23.76
CA ILE A 45 -5.62 16.76 -23.24
C ILE A 45 -4.69 17.95 -23.49
N LEU A 46 -4.61 18.43 -24.73
CA LEU A 46 -3.74 19.55 -25.10
C LEU A 46 -4.15 20.87 -24.41
N ASN A 47 -5.45 21.15 -24.35
CA ASN A 47 -5.95 22.35 -23.71
C ASN A 47 -5.62 22.38 -22.21
N GLU A 48 -5.85 21.26 -21.55
CA GLU A 48 -5.66 21.15 -20.11
C GLU A 48 -4.18 21.12 -19.72
N LEU A 49 -3.31 20.51 -20.53
CA LEU A 49 -1.86 20.60 -20.35
C LEU A 49 -1.36 22.05 -20.41
N ASN A 50 -1.88 22.85 -21.35
CA ASN A 50 -1.52 24.25 -21.43
C ASN A 50 -2.07 25.03 -20.23
N SER A 51 -3.29 24.73 -19.75
CA SER A 51 -3.87 25.34 -18.55
C SER A 51 -3.03 25.03 -17.30
N VAL A 52 -2.61 23.78 -17.12
CA VAL A 52 -1.71 23.37 -16.02
C VAL A 52 -0.38 24.12 -16.11
N TYR A 53 0.19 24.24 -17.31
CA TYR A 53 1.43 25.00 -17.54
C TYR A 53 1.26 26.48 -17.21
N ASP A 54 0.16 27.11 -17.62
CA ASP A 54 -0.13 28.53 -17.39
C ASP A 54 -0.34 28.84 -15.90
N CYS A 55 -0.80 27.87 -15.11
CA CYS A 55 -0.85 27.96 -13.65
C CYS A 55 0.52 27.91 -12.96
N GLY A 56 1.61 27.71 -13.71
CA GLY A 56 2.96 27.63 -13.15
C GLY A 56 3.42 26.22 -12.77
N ILE A 57 2.60 25.19 -12.99
CA ILE A 57 2.93 23.80 -12.74
C ILE A 57 3.83 23.26 -13.86
N ARG A 58 4.82 22.45 -13.52
CA ARG A 58 5.84 21.96 -14.46
C ARG A 58 5.95 20.44 -14.53
N ALA A 59 5.01 19.73 -13.91
CA ALA A 59 4.90 18.28 -14.02
C ALA A 59 3.44 17.84 -13.89
N ILE A 60 3.14 16.63 -14.36
CA ILE A 60 1.85 15.94 -14.16
C ILE A 60 2.10 14.47 -13.83
N CYS A 61 1.14 13.82 -13.18
CA CYS A 61 1.06 12.37 -13.03
C CYS A 61 -0.13 11.85 -13.83
N VAL A 62 0.12 11.17 -14.94
CA VAL A 62 -0.92 10.62 -15.81
C VAL A 62 -1.56 9.41 -15.15
N GLU A 63 -2.87 9.43 -15.01
CA GLU A 63 -3.66 8.35 -14.42
C GLU A 63 -4.79 7.89 -15.35
N ALA A 64 -4.90 6.57 -15.51
CA ALA A 64 -6.01 5.92 -16.18
C ALA A 64 -7.23 5.86 -15.24
N ARG A 65 -8.30 6.71 -15.44
CA ARG A 65 -9.40 6.77 -14.47
C ARG A 65 -10.78 7.04 -15.06
N PRO A 66 -11.50 6.02 -15.50
CA PRO A 66 -10.98 4.78 -16.09
C PRO A 66 -10.49 5.04 -17.51
N TYR A 67 -9.55 4.24 -17.98
CA TYR A 67 -9.10 4.28 -19.37
C TYR A 67 -9.35 2.91 -20.03
N GLU A 68 -10.43 2.77 -20.79
CA GLU A 68 -10.70 1.57 -21.56
C GLU A 68 -9.63 1.40 -22.65
N GLY A 69 -8.94 0.26 -22.63
CA GLY A 69 -7.81 0.02 -23.54
C GLY A 69 -6.46 0.49 -22.97
N PHE A 70 -6.29 0.52 -21.65
CA PHE A 70 -4.98 0.71 -21.03
C PHE A 70 -3.97 -0.31 -21.54
N GLY A 71 -2.80 0.18 -21.98
CA GLY A 71 -1.79 -0.69 -22.62
C GLY A 71 -2.10 -1.10 -24.06
N GLU A 72 -3.15 -0.56 -24.70
CA GLU A 72 -3.48 -0.75 -26.11
C GLU A 72 -3.12 0.50 -26.95
N ASP A 73 -3.35 0.44 -28.26
CA ASP A 73 -2.96 1.50 -29.21
C ASP A 73 -3.49 2.90 -28.84
N SER A 74 -4.69 3.00 -28.26
CA SER A 74 -5.26 4.27 -27.81
C SER A 74 -4.48 4.87 -26.66
N TRP A 75 -4.12 4.05 -25.67
CA TRP A 75 -3.29 4.47 -24.53
C TRP A 75 -1.92 4.97 -25.00
N TRP A 76 -1.25 4.19 -25.85
CA TRP A 76 0.06 4.57 -26.35
C TRP A 76 0.03 5.87 -27.13
N SER A 77 -1.02 6.09 -27.93
CA SER A 77 -1.20 7.31 -28.71
C SER A 77 -1.43 8.55 -27.84
N ASP A 78 -2.27 8.44 -26.81
CA ASP A 78 -2.57 9.57 -25.91
C ASP A 78 -1.39 9.89 -25.00
N VAL A 79 -0.70 8.89 -24.46
CA VAL A 79 0.52 9.11 -23.66
C VAL A 79 1.63 9.70 -24.51
N GLU A 80 1.80 9.25 -25.77
CA GLU A 80 2.77 9.84 -26.69
C GLU A 80 2.48 11.33 -26.97
N LEU A 81 1.20 11.67 -27.14
CA LEU A 81 0.75 13.06 -27.32
C LEU A 81 1.12 13.91 -26.09
N ILE A 82 0.84 13.40 -24.89
CA ILE A 82 1.20 14.06 -23.62
C ILE A 82 2.71 14.27 -23.51
N LEU A 83 3.50 13.24 -23.77
CA LEU A 83 4.96 13.31 -23.70
C LEU A 83 5.54 14.30 -24.71
N LYS A 84 5.03 14.35 -25.94
CA LYS A 84 5.44 15.32 -26.96
C LYS A 84 5.14 16.76 -26.53
N GLU A 85 3.93 16.99 -26.02
CA GLU A 85 3.53 18.33 -25.58
C GLU A 85 4.28 18.76 -24.31
N CYS A 86 4.42 17.88 -23.33
CA CYS A 86 5.20 18.16 -22.12
C CYS A 86 6.67 18.45 -22.47
N LYS A 87 7.27 17.72 -23.40
CA LYS A 87 8.62 18.01 -23.92
C LYS A 87 8.71 19.41 -24.53
N ARG A 88 7.70 19.80 -25.34
CA ARG A 88 7.62 21.14 -25.93
C ARG A 88 7.53 22.24 -24.88
N LEU A 89 6.77 21.99 -23.80
CA LEU A 89 6.56 22.94 -22.70
C LEU A 89 7.68 22.90 -21.66
N GLY A 90 8.60 21.95 -21.70
CA GLY A 90 9.63 21.75 -20.68
C GLY A 90 9.06 21.19 -19.36
N MET A 91 7.94 20.48 -19.42
CA MET A 91 7.29 19.80 -18.31
C MET A 91 7.80 18.38 -18.16
N LYS A 92 7.59 17.79 -16.97
CA LYS A 92 7.84 16.40 -16.64
C LYS A 92 6.53 15.61 -16.57
N VAL A 93 6.64 14.30 -16.81
CA VAL A 93 5.51 13.37 -16.76
C VAL A 93 5.86 12.24 -15.80
N TRP A 94 4.96 11.95 -14.90
CA TRP A 94 4.89 10.73 -14.10
C TRP A 94 3.75 9.88 -14.63
N ILE A 95 3.80 8.56 -14.42
CA ILE A 95 2.74 7.64 -14.80
C ILE A 95 2.34 6.85 -13.55
N LEU A 96 1.06 6.90 -13.19
CA LEU A 96 0.50 5.96 -12.21
C LEU A 96 0.59 4.56 -12.82
N ASP A 97 1.14 3.64 -12.07
CA ASP A 97 1.69 2.38 -12.56
C ASP A 97 0.69 1.23 -12.69
N ASP A 98 -0.60 1.52 -12.89
CA ASP A 98 -1.59 0.48 -13.19
C ASP A 98 -2.76 1.03 -14.04
N GLU A 99 -3.61 0.14 -14.52
CA GLU A 99 -4.81 0.49 -15.26
C GLU A 99 -5.87 1.16 -14.39
N ARG A 100 -5.76 1.01 -13.09
CA ARG A 100 -6.67 1.56 -12.07
C ARG A 100 -6.03 1.53 -10.68
N PHE A 101 -6.55 2.38 -9.83
CA PHE A 101 -6.33 2.40 -8.39
C PHE A 101 -7.03 1.22 -7.67
N PRO A 102 -6.44 0.66 -6.58
CA PRO A 102 -5.06 0.83 -6.14
C PRO A 102 -4.08 -0.04 -6.94
N THR A 103 -2.78 0.28 -6.88
CA THR A 103 -1.73 -0.47 -7.58
C THR A 103 -1.72 -1.95 -7.24
N GLY A 104 -1.52 -2.80 -8.24
CA GLY A 104 -1.30 -4.24 -8.07
C GLY A 104 -2.13 -5.14 -8.98
N PHE A 105 -2.93 -4.60 -9.90
CA PHE A 105 -3.68 -5.40 -10.88
C PHE A 105 -2.82 -5.84 -12.07
N ALA A 106 -1.66 -5.21 -12.26
CA ALA A 106 -0.76 -5.50 -13.38
C ALA A 106 -1.50 -5.50 -14.73
N ALA A 107 -2.32 -4.45 -14.98
CA ALA A 107 -3.14 -4.33 -16.18
C ALA A 107 -3.96 -5.61 -16.49
N ASN A 108 -4.43 -6.32 -15.47
CA ASN A 108 -5.13 -7.61 -15.58
C ASN A 108 -4.33 -8.72 -16.30
N TYR A 109 -3.01 -8.56 -16.38
CA TYR A 109 -2.13 -9.49 -17.10
C TYR A 109 -2.05 -10.88 -16.48
N ILE A 110 -2.39 -11.04 -15.20
CA ILE A 110 -2.26 -12.33 -14.50
C ILE A 110 -3.24 -13.33 -15.11
N PRO A 111 -2.76 -14.46 -15.65
CA PRO A 111 -3.63 -15.48 -16.24
C PRO A 111 -4.66 -15.97 -15.20
N LYS A 112 -5.95 -15.89 -15.53
CA LYS A 112 -7.06 -16.27 -14.63
C LYS A 112 -6.94 -17.69 -14.05
N ASN A 113 -6.16 -18.56 -14.68
CA ASN A 113 -5.99 -19.98 -14.29
C ASN A 113 -4.67 -20.25 -13.57
N ASN A 114 -3.81 -19.26 -13.35
CA ASN A 114 -2.53 -19.46 -12.68
C ASN A 114 -2.70 -19.26 -11.17
N ILE A 115 -2.99 -20.36 -10.46
CA ILE A 115 -3.21 -20.36 -9.00
C ILE A 115 -1.90 -20.04 -8.25
N GLU A 116 -0.75 -20.40 -8.81
CA GLU A 116 0.56 -20.23 -8.15
C GLU A 116 0.96 -18.76 -7.99
N ASN A 117 0.43 -17.89 -8.85
CA ASN A 117 0.69 -16.45 -8.80
C ASN A 117 -0.45 -15.65 -8.16
N LYS A 118 -1.40 -16.33 -7.54
CA LYS A 118 -2.45 -15.68 -6.76
C LYS A 118 -1.97 -15.40 -5.35
N LYS A 119 -2.49 -14.34 -4.81
CA LYS A 119 -2.32 -13.93 -3.44
C LYS A 119 -3.00 -14.90 -2.49
N PHE A 120 -2.24 -15.46 -1.55
CA PHE A 120 -2.78 -16.35 -0.51
C PHE A 120 -2.94 -15.62 0.81
N SER A 121 -3.91 -16.09 1.58
CA SER A 121 -4.10 -15.74 2.99
C SER A 121 -3.99 -16.98 3.85
N VAL A 122 -3.82 -16.75 5.14
CA VAL A 122 -3.93 -17.77 6.17
C VAL A 122 -5.02 -17.39 7.17
N ILE A 123 -5.82 -18.38 7.60
CA ILE A 123 -6.85 -18.25 8.63
C ILE A 123 -6.79 -19.42 9.59
N SER A 124 -7.28 -19.23 10.82
CA SER A 124 -7.42 -20.31 11.81
C SER A 124 -8.88 -20.56 12.14
N TYR A 125 -9.31 -21.78 11.93
CA TYR A 125 -10.59 -22.30 12.43
C TYR A 125 -10.35 -23.07 13.72
N SER A 126 -11.11 -22.78 14.77
CA SER A 126 -10.87 -23.40 16.06
C SER A 126 -12.14 -23.85 16.76
N MET A 127 -12.00 -24.88 17.60
CA MET A 127 -13.02 -25.36 18.51
C MET A 127 -12.41 -25.70 19.87
N ASP A 128 -13.18 -25.52 20.92
CA ASP A 128 -12.76 -25.90 22.28
C ASP A 128 -13.12 -27.37 22.59
N ALA A 129 -12.22 -28.04 23.28
CA ALA A 129 -12.39 -29.40 23.75
C ALA A 129 -11.98 -29.54 25.22
N LEU A 130 -12.70 -30.39 25.96
CA LEU A 130 -12.39 -30.70 27.35
C LEU A 130 -11.88 -32.13 27.45
N GLY A 131 -10.62 -32.30 27.82
CA GLY A 131 -10.02 -33.60 28.09
C GLY A 131 -10.37 -34.12 29.51
N PRO A 132 -10.08 -35.41 29.77
CA PRO A 132 -9.38 -36.31 28.86
C PRO A 132 -10.28 -36.80 27.73
N ILE A 133 -9.74 -36.87 26.51
CA ILE A 133 -10.40 -37.47 25.35
C ILE A 133 -9.53 -38.62 24.86
N LYS A 134 -10.13 -39.74 24.54
CA LYS A 134 -9.50 -40.88 23.90
C LYS A 134 -10.23 -41.19 22.59
N ASP A 135 -9.47 -41.50 21.55
CA ASP A 135 -9.98 -41.78 20.22
C ASP A 135 -10.92 -40.65 19.69
N GLY A 136 -10.57 -39.40 19.98
CA GLY A 136 -11.28 -38.23 19.49
C GLY A 136 -11.08 -38.03 17.99
N ALA A 137 -12.07 -37.43 17.31
CA ALA A 137 -11.98 -37.09 15.91
C ALA A 137 -12.69 -35.77 15.60
N VAL A 138 -12.11 -34.96 14.74
CA VAL A 138 -12.70 -33.70 14.21
C VAL A 138 -12.71 -33.78 12.69
N LEU A 139 -13.88 -33.47 12.11
CA LEU A 139 -14.02 -33.30 10.66
C LEU A 139 -13.40 -32.00 10.23
N ILE A 140 -12.26 -32.07 9.55
CA ILE A 140 -11.50 -30.90 9.10
C ILE A 140 -11.85 -30.45 7.69
N ASN A 141 -12.52 -31.29 6.90
CA ASN A 141 -12.87 -30.99 5.52
C ASN A 141 -13.81 -29.78 5.39
N ASN A 142 -14.60 -29.48 6.43
CA ASN A 142 -15.44 -28.27 6.46
C ASN A 142 -14.63 -26.95 6.49
N TYR A 143 -13.32 -27.00 6.78
CA TYR A 143 -12.44 -25.84 6.81
C TYR A 143 -11.70 -25.58 5.50
N ILE A 144 -11.84 -26.47 4.52
CA ILE A 144 -11.27 -26.37 3.18
C ILE A 144 -12.37 -26.40 2.10
N PRO A 145 -13.29 -25.44 2.10
CA PRO A 145 -14.46 -25.45 1.22
C PRO A 145 -14.11 -25.20 -0.26
N ASP A 146 -12.98 -24.58 -0.55
CA ASP A 146 -12.63 -24.12 -1.89
C ASP A 146 -11.46 -24.89 -2.48
N LYS A 147 -11.48 -25.03 -3.82
CA LYS A 147 -10.35 -25.62 -4.54
C LYS A 147 -9.13 -24.69 -4.42
N GLY A 148 -8.07 -25.22 -3.84
CA GLY A 148 -6.83 -24.48 -3.58
C GLY A 148 -6.61 -24.13 -2.10
N ASP A 149 -7.62 -24.38 -1.25
CA ASP A 149 -7.44 -24.34 0.20
C ASP A 149 -6.62 -25.54 0.66
N GLU A 150 -5.74 -25.32 1.64
CA GLU A 150 -4.85 -26.34 2.18
C GLU A 150 -4.71 -26.20 3.69
N ILE A 151 -4.78 -27.30 4.42
CA ILE A 151 -4.48 -27.32 5.85
C ILE A 151 -2.97 -27.31 6.04
N ILE A 152 -2.46 -26.21 6.58
CA ILE A 152 -1.03 -26.06 6.93
C ILE A 152 -0.70 -26.94 8.13
N GLY A 153 -1.59 -26.99 9.13
CA GLY A 153 -1.44 -27.83 10.31
C GLY A 153 -2.64 -27.76 11.24
N VAL A 154 -2.72 -28.74 12.15
CA VAL A 154 -3.74 -28.81 13.20
C VAL A 154 -3.05 -28.94 14.55
N TYR A 155 -3.44 -28.09 15.49
CA TYR A 155 -2.78 -27.96 16.79
C TYR A 155 -3.80 -27.92 17.92
N ALA A 156 -3.55 -28.67 19.00
CA ALA A 156 -4.30 -28.54 20.24
C ALA A 156 -3.51 -27.68 21.23
N CYS A 157 -3.92 -26.42 21.37
CA CYS A 157 -3.32 -25.47 22.29
C CYS A 157 -4.02 -25.59 23.64
N LYS A 158 -3.27 -25.88 24.71
CA LYS A 158 -3.82 -25.95 26.07
C LYS A 158 -4.25 -24.57 26.54
N ARG A 159 -5.46 -24.47 27.04
CA ARG A 159 -6.12 -23.23 27.46
C ARG A 159 -6.31 -23.23 28.98
N GLU A 160 -6.24 -22.07 29.61
CA GLU A 160 -6.65 -21.91 30.99
C GLU A 160 -8.16 -22.18 31.15
N LYS A 161 -8.56 -22.82 32.25
CA LYS A 161 -9.90 -23.39 32.43
C LYS A 161 -11.04 -22.39 32.18
N ASN A 162 -10.91 -21.19 32.68
CA ASN A 162 -11.97 -20.17 32.66
C ASN A 162 -11.57 -18.94 31.84
N SER A 163 -10.65 -19.09 30.90
CA SER A 163 -10.11 -17.99 30.10
C SER A 163 -9.96 -18.43 28.65
N GLU A 164 -9.94 -17.48 27.73
CA GLU A 164 -9.55 -17.71 26.33
C GLU A 164 -8.03 -17.74 26.13
N VAL A 165 -7.26 -17.50 27.19
CA VAL A 165 -5.80 -17.41 27.14
C VAL A 165 -5.21 -18.82 27.15
N MET A 166 -4.24 -19.07 26.25
CA MET A 166 -3.50 -20.33 26.17
C MET A 166 -2.40 -20.37 27.23
N THR A 167 -2.04 -21.56 27.68
CA THR A 167 -0.92 -21.76 28.63
C THR A 167 0.45 -21.67 27.94
N GLY A 168 0.48 -21.84 26.62
CA GLY A 168 1.70 -21.97 25.80
C GLY A 168 2.07 -23.43 25.48
N GLU A 169 1.38 -24.42 26.10
CA GLU A 169 1.55 -25.83 25.73
C GLU A 169 0.79 -26.15 24.44
N ILE A 170 1.44 -26.81 23.48
CA ILE A 170 0.90 -27.14 22.16
C ILE A 170 1.15 -28.63 21.89
N ILE A 171 0.12 -29.31 21.42
CA ILE A 171 0.20 -30.67 20.87
C ILE A 171 0.00 -30.53 19.36
N ASP A 172 0.99 -30.95 18.58
CA ASP A 172 0.87 -31.02 17.12
C ASP A 172 0.07 -32.25 16.72
N LEU A 173 -1.03 -32.05 16.01
CA LEU A 173 -1.92 -33.06 15.52
C LEU A 173 -1.85 -33.25 14.00
N SER A 174 -0.95 -32.55 13.33
CA SER A 174 -0.88 -32.48 11.86
C SER A 174 -0.60 -33.84 11.22
N GLU A 175 0.23 -34.67 11.88
CA GLU A 175 0.53 -36.03 11.42
C GLU A 175 -0.64 -37.02 11.60
N ASN A 176 -1.66 -36.67 12.38
CA ASN A 176 -2.81 -37.48 12.69
C ASN A 176 -3.99 -37.26 11.74
N ILE A 177 -3.78 -36.52 10.66
CA ILE A 177 -4.78 -36.29 9.61
C ILE A 177 -4.91 -37.58 8.80
N SER A 178 -6.13 -38.14 8.69
CA SER A 178 -6.46 -39.28 7.86
C SER A 178 -7.79 -39.05 7.14
N GLY A 179 -7.73 -38.91 5.82
CA GLY A 179 -8.90 -38.52 5.03
C GLY A 179 -9.42 -37.13 5.46
N ASP A 180 -10.71 -37.07 5.72
CA ASP A 180 -11.39 -35.82 6.10
C ASP A 180 -11.31 -35.51 7.59
N PHE A 181 -10.62 -36.31 8.39
CA PHE A 181 -10.58 -36.21 9.85
C PHE A 181 -9.16 -36.04 10.38
N VAL A 182 -9.05 -35.36 11.51
CA VAL A 182 -7.89 -35.42 12.42
C VAL A 182 -8.29 -36.25 13.65
N TYR A 183 -7.47 -37.24 14.01
CA TYR A 183 -7.67 -38.10 15.17
C TYR A 183 -6.71 -37.69 16.29
N PHE A 184 -7.18 -37.79 17.55
CA PHE A 184 -6.35 -37.36 18.68
C PHE A 184 -6.77 -37.97 20.02
N ASP A 185 -5.78 -38.09 20.89
CA ASP A 185 -5.95 -38.28 22.33
C ASP A 185 -5.55 -36.95 23.03
N LEU A 186 -6.36 -36.47 23.94
CA LEU A 186 -6.02 -35.31 24.76
C LEU A 186 -5.94 -35.68 26.24
N PRO A 187 -4.90 -35.28 26.96
CA PRO A 187 -4.82 -35.39 28.43
C PRO A 187 -5.93 -34.60 29.13
N ASP A 188 -6.01 -34.73 30.47
CA ASP A 188 -6.88 -33.89 31.27
C ASP A 188 -6.53 -32.41 31.10
N GLY A 189 -7.55 -31.57 30.86
CA GLY A 189 -7.37 -30.11 30.64
C GLY A 189 -8.34 -29.53 29.62
N CYS A 190 -8.26 -28.23 29.45
CA CYS A 190 -9.01 -27.49 28.44
C CYS A 190 -8.10 -27.23 27.23
N TYR A 191 -8.59 -27.44 26.04
CA TYR A 191 -7.83 -27.29 24.81
C TYR A 191 -8.61 -26.49 23.78
N ARG A 192 -7.89 -25.72 22.96
CA ARG A 192 -8.41 -25.18 21.69
C ARG A 192 -7.71 -25.88 20.55
N ILE A 193 -8.50 -26.66 19.78
CA ILE A 193 -8.03 -27.32 18.56
C ILE A 193 -8.15 -26.31 17.44
N SER A 194 -7.04 -26.00 16.78
CA SER A 194 -6.94 -25.00 15.72
C SER A 194 -6.44 -25.64 14.44
N ALA A 195 -7.24 -25.57 13.38
CA ALA A 195 -6.80 -25.85 12.02
C ALA A 195 -6.36 -24.56 11.35
N VAL A 196 -5.10 -24.49 10.95
CA VAL A 196 -4.54 -23.35 10.22
C VAL A 196 -4.61 -23.67 8.74
N VAL A 197 -5.29 -22.82 7.97
CA VAL A 197 -5.64 -23.06 6.58
C VAL A 197 -5.08 -21.96 5.69
N ARG A 198 -4.35 -22.34 4.64
CA ARG A 198 -3.99 -21.48 3.52
C ARG A 198 -5.17 -21.43 2.55
N THR A 199 -5.53 -20.24 2.09
CA THR A 199 -6.70 -20.03 1.25
C THR A 199 -6.51 -18.88 0.27
N LEU A 200 -7.31 -18.85 -0.81
CA LEU A 200 -7.43 -17.75 -1.75
C LEU A 200 -8.47 -16.69 -1.32
N ARG A 201 -9.07 -16.83 -0.15
CA ARG A 201 -10.05 -15.90 0.43
C ARG A 201 -9.37 -14.86 1.32
N GLY A 202 -10.16 -13.90 1.78
CA GLY A 202 -9.73 -12.93 2.79
C GLY A 202 -9.43 -11.54 2.25
N TYR A 203 -9.91 -11.23 1.03
CA TYR A 203 -9.82 -9.93 0.38
C TYR A 203 -11.21 -9.42 0.02
N SER A 204 -11.33 -8.12 -0.30
CA SER A 204 -12.53 -7.57 -0.89
C SER A 204 -12.76 -8.12 -2.30
N GLU A 205 -14.00 -8.08 -2.78
CA GLU A 205 -14.30 -8.47 -4.16
C GLU A 205 -13.61 -7.54 -5.19
N MET A 206 -13.42 -6.27 -4.84
CA MET A 206 -12.73 -5.28 -5.66
C MET A 206 -11.25 -5.61 -5.85
N GLU A 207 -10.65 -6.34 -4.91
CA GLU A 207 -9.23 -6.67 -4.86
C GLU A 207 -8.91 -8.06 -5.47
N GLN A 208 -9.92 -8.73 -6.01
CA GLN A 208 -9.70 -10.00 -6.71
C GLN A 208 -8.91 -9.76 -7.99
N GLY A 209 -7.82 -10.50 -8.15
CA GLY A 209 -6.95 -10.43 -9.33
C GLY A 209 -5.68 -9.60 -9.14
N ARG A 210 -5.46 -9.02 -7.97
CA ARG A 210 -4.18 -8.36 -7.65
C ARG A 210 -3.05 -9.39 -7.50
N ILE A 211 -1.85 -8.93 -7.78
CA ILE A 211 -0.62 -9.70 -7.62
C ILE A 211 -0.38 -10.06 -6.14
N ASP A 212 0.37 -11.14 -5.90
CA ASP A 212 0.95 -11.40 -4.59
C ASP A 212 2.23 -10.56 -4.41
N MET A 213 2.15 -9.47 -3.68
CA MET A 213 3.28 -8.57 -3.41
C MET A 213 4.38 -9.21 -2.55
N LEU A 214 4.11 -10.40 -1.98
CA LEU A 214 5.11 -11.17 -1.24
C LEU A 214 5.93 -12.09 -2.16
N SER A 215 5.51 -12.28 -3.40
CA SER A 215 6.15 -13.16 -4.39
C SER A 215 6.99 -12.38 -5.37
N GLU A 216 8.26 -12.75 -5.52
CA GLU A 216 9.15 -12.16 -6.53
C GLU A 216 8.64 -12.37 -7.96
N GLU A 217 8.09 -13.56 -8.26
CA GLU A 217 7.56 -13.86 -9.58
C GLU A 217 6.31 -13.03 -9.87
N SER A 218 5.43 -12.86 -8.86
CA SER A 218 4.20 -12.10 -9.01
C SER A 218 4.47 -10.61 -9.24
N ALA A 219 5.44 -10.02 -8.54
CA ALA A 219 5.85 -8.62 -8.76
C ALA A 219 6.41 -8.40 -10.17
N ARG A 220 7.05 -9.40 -10.78
CA ARG A 220 7.50 -9.33 -12.19
C ARG A 220 6.35 -9.18 -13.17
N TYR A 221 5.12 -9.55 -12.82
CA TYR A 221 3.96 -9.28 -13.68
C TYR A 221 3.67 -7.79 -13.79
N MET A 222 3.84 -7.00 -12.71
CA MET A 222 3.76 -5.54 -12.81
C MET A 222 4.78 -5.00 -13.81
N ILE A 223 6.03 -5.42 -13.69
CA ILE A 223 7.10 -4.98 -14.59
C ILE A 223 6.75 -5.31 -16.04
N LYS A 224 6.39 -6.56 -16.33
CA LYS A 224 6.07 -7.02 -17.69
C LYS A 224 4.81 -6.39 -18.28
N ALA A 225 3.80 -6.13 -17.45
CA ALA A 225 2.51 -5.65 -17.93
C ALA A 225 2.46 -4.13 -18.07
N VAL A 226 3.22 -3.41 -17.26
CA VAL A 226 3.16 -1.95 -17.19
C VAL A 226 4.50 -1.31 -17.55
N TYR A 227 5.55 -1.61 -16.83
CA TYR A 227 6.81 -0.88 -16.92
C TYR A 227 7.57 -1.15 -18.22
N GLU A 228 7.77 -2.42 -18.59
CA GLU A 228 8.45 -2.79 -19.84
C GLU A 228 7.73 -2.25 -21.09
N PRO A 229 6.39 -2.36 -21.24
CA PRO A 229 5.71 -1.78 -22.38
C PRO A 229 5.84 -0.26 -22.48
N HIS A 230 5.78 0.46 -21.35
CA HIS A 230 6.02 1.90 -21.37
C HIS A 230 7.46 2.24 -21.79
N PHE A 231 8.45 1.45 -21.36
CA PHE A 231 9.83 1.63 -21.82
C PHE A 231 9.99 1.33 -23.31
N GLU A 232 9.38 0.25 -23.81
CA GLU A 232 9.44 -0.10 -25.23
C GLU A 232 8.86 1.00 -26.13
N HIS A 233 7.71 1.58 -25.73
CA HIS A 233 7.05 2.65 -26.50
C HIS A 233 7.72 4.02 -26.34
N PHE A 234 8.26 4.35 -25.17
CA PHE A 234 8.65 5.72 -24.81
C PHE A 234 10.11 5.88 -24.38
N LYS A 235 10.98 4.95 -24.74
CA LYS A 235 12.39 4.92 -24.35
C LYS A 235 13.11 6.26 -24.53
N GLU A 236 12.80 7.01 -25.58
CA GLU A 236 13.41 8.31 -25.86
C GLU A 236 13.05 9.42 -24.84
N TYR A 237 11.98 9.22 -24.05
CA TYR A 237 11.51 10.16 -23.05
C TYR A 237 11.99 9.82 -21.64
N PHE A 238 12.47 8.59 -21.42
CA PHE A 238 12.91 8.12 -20.11
C PHE A 238 14.09 8.95 -19.59
N GLY A 239 13.99 9.40 -18.33
CA GLY A 239 14.99 10.21 -17.65
C GLY A 239 15.12 11.66 -18.15
N ASN A 240 14.25 12.06 -19.08
CA ASN A 240 14.22 13.46 -19.55
C ASN A 240 12.83 14.08 -19.42
N THR A 241 11.84 13.66 -20.21
CA THR A 241 10.45 14.14 -20.08
C THR A 241 9.65 13.21 -19.18
N LEU A 242 9.77 11.90 -19.36
CA LEU A 242 9.21 10.90 -18.44
C LEU A 242 10.15 10.79 -17.24
N GLU A 243 9.69 11.28 -16.08
CA GLU A 243 10.47 11.38 -14.85
C GLU A 243 10.42 10.09 -14.04
N GLY A 244 9.25 9.41 -13.99
CA GLY A 244 9.10 8.21 -13.19
C GLY A 244 7.70 7.59 -13.17
N PHE A 245 7.55 6.64 -12.27
CA PHE A 245 6.31 5.93 -11.99
C PHE A 245 5.83 6.20 -10.56
N PHE A 246 4.51 6.17 -10.39
CA PHE A 246 3.82 6.39 -9.13
C PHE A 246 2.98 5.16 -8.79
N SER A 247 3.21 4.56 -7.62
CA SER A 247 2.37 3.50 -7.07
C SER A 247 1.39 4.05 -6.04
N ASP A 248 0.11 3.76 -6.23
CA ASP A 248 -0.99 4.26 -5.43
C ASP A 248 -1.53 3.15 -4.52
N GLU A 249 -1.38 3.31 -3.22
CA GLU A 249 -1.88 2.42 -2.15
C GLU A 249 -1.63 0.91 -2.32
N PRO A 250 -0.47 0.44 -2.74
CA PRO A 250 -0.21 -0.99 -2.77
C PRO A 250 -0.29 -1.57 -1.36
N CYS A 251 -1.17 -2.55 -1.13
CA CYS A 251 -1.46 -3.08 0.20
C CYS A 251 -1.79 -4.58 0.19
N PHE A 252 -1.78 -5.19 1.37
CA PHE A 252 -2.17 -6.60 1.53
C PHE A 252 -3.67 -6.83 1.39
N ASP A 253 -4.49 -5.86 1.79
CA ASP A 253 -5.96 -5.90 1.78
C ASP A 253 -6.56 -7.15 2.47
N ASN A 254 -5.87 -7.75 3.42
CA ASN A 254 -6.46 -8.82 4.21
C ASN A 254 -7.49 -8.25 5.18
N ARG A 255 -8.55 -9.02 5.44
CA ARG A 255 -9.69 -8.60 6.25
C ARG A 255 -10.14 -9.64 7.27
N ASP A 256 -10.97 -9.24 8.18
CA ASP A 256 -11.81 -10.11 9.01
C ASP A 256 -12.98 -10.65 8.17
N GLU A 257 -13.56 -11.79 8.55
CA GLU A 257 -14.72 -12.38 7.86
C GLU A 257 -15.93 -11.43 7.78
N ASN A 258 -16.06 -10.51 8.73
CA ASN A 258 -17.22 -9.63 8.87
C ASN A 258 -16.90 -8.15 8.64
N GLU A 259 -15.63 -7.78 8.52
CA GLU A 259 -15.23 -6.39 8.53
C GLU A 259 -14.03 -6.14 7.60
N GLN A 260 -14.25 -5.29 6.63
CA GLN A 260 -13.19 -4.83 5.73
C GLN A 260 -12.14 -4.01 6.50
N PHE A 261 -10.88 -4.07 6.09
CA PHE A 261 -9.74 -3.39 6.70
C PHE A 261 -9.50 -3.70 8.20
N ALA A 262 -10.05 -4.78 8.72
CA ALA A 262 -9.93 -5.17 10.12
C ALA A 262 -8.94 -6.32 10.35
N SER A 263 -7.81 -6.35 9.65
CA SER A 263 -6.80 -7.39 9.77
C SER A 263 -5.76 -7.06 10.84
N GLU A 264 -6.18 -7.10 12.10
CA GLU A 264 -5.31 -6.93 13.27
C GLU A 264 -4.85 -8.29 13.81
N LEU A 265 -3.55 -8.45 14.05
CA LEU A 265 -3.02 -9.67 14.67
C LEU A 265 -3.64 -9.89 16.07
N GLY A 266 -4.02 -11.14 16.36
CA GLY A 266 -4.67 -11.51 17.61
C GLY A 266 -6.20 -11.53 17.56
N ARG A 267 -6.78 -11.15 16.43
CA ARG A 267 -8.23 -11.13 16.26
C ARG A 267 -8.71 -12.48 15.67
N PRO A 268 -9.70 -13.17 16.28
CA PRO A 268 -10.27 -14.40 15.72
C PRO A 268 -10.89 -14.16 14.34
N ARG A 269 -10.90 -15.18 13.51
CA ARG A 269 -11.53 -15.19 12.17
C ARG A 269 -10.99 -14.11 11.20
N THR A 270 -9.76 -13.68 11.43
CA THR A 270 -9.08 -12.70 10.59
C THR A 270 -8.14 -13.41 9.65
N TYR A 271 -8.14 -12.99 8.39
CA TYR A 271 -7.18 -13.43 7.39
C TYR A 271 -5.90 -12.61 7.50
N TYR A 272 -4.76 -13.27 7.33
CA TYR A 272 -3.45 -12.63 7.31
C TYR A 272 -2.70 -12.96 6.02
N PRO A 273 -1.80 -12.10 5.53
CA PRO A 273 -1.01 -12.35 4.34
C PRO A 273 -0.23 -13.66 4.43
N TRP A 274 -0.13 -14.40 3.35
CA TRP A 274 0.59 -15.67 3.32
C TRP A 274 1.40 -15.86 2.06
N ASN A 275 2.60 -16.39 2.23
CA ASN A 275 3.43 -16.92 1.15
C ASN A 275 4.09 -18.21 1.64
N ASP A 276 4.25 -19.20 0.78
CA ASP A 276 4.71 -20.54 1.19
C ASP A 276 6.17 -20.53 1.71
N CYS A 277 6.98 -19.54 1.36
CA CYS A 277 8.32 -19.39 1.92
C CYS A 277 8.36 -18.92 3.38
N LEU A 278 7.22 -18.46 3.94
CA LEU A 278 7.16 -17.95 5.31
C LEU A 278 7.54 -18.97 6.36
N ILE A 279 7.22 -20.24 6.17
CA ILE A 279 7.55 -21.28 7.15
C ILE A 279 9.07 -21.36 7.35
N GLU A 280 9.84 -21.36 6.26
CA GLU A 280 11.30 -21.42 6.36
C GLU A 280 11.89 -20.16 7.00
N MET A 281 11.36 -18.98 6.64
CA MET A 281 11.76 -17.73 7.27
C MET A 281 11.42 -17.70 8.77
N LEU A 282 10.26 -18.22 9.16
CA LEU A 282 9.88 -18.31 10.58
C LEU A 282 10.73 -19.30 11.35
N LYS A 283 11.21 -20.39 10.73
CA LYS A 283 12.18 -21.30 11.36
C LYS A 283 13.50 -20.60 11.69
N GLU A 284 13.98 -19.72 10.83
CA GLU A 284 15.18 -18.93 11.11
C GLU A 284 15.02 -18.04 12.36
N GLU A 285 13.83 -17.51 12.61
CA GLU A 285 13.55 -16.60 13.73
C GLU A 285 13.07 -17.30 15.02
N LEU A 286 12.29 -18.38 14.87
CA LEU A 286 11.59 -19.07 15.98
C LEU A 286 12.10 -20.49 16.24
N GLY A 287 12.97 -21.02 15.38
CA GLY A 287 13.48 -22.40 15.43
C GLY A 287 12.60 -23.39 14.65
N GLU A 288 13.06 -24.66 14.58
CA GLU A 288 12.44 -25.73 13.77
C GLU A 288 10.95 -25.94 14.04
N ASP A 289 10.50 -25.67 15.24
CA ASP A 289 9.11 -25.79 15.68
C ASP A 289 8.20 -24.63 15.24
N ALA A 290 8.67 -23.68 14.46
CA ALA A 290 7.97 -22.44 14.11
C ALA A 290 6.52 -22.66 13.64
N LYS A 291 6.29 -23.72 12.85
CA LYS A 291 4.97 -24.06 12.29
C LYS A 291 3.92 -24.28 13.38
N LYS A 292 4.27 -24.90 14.49
CA LYS A 292 3.32 -25.16 15.59
C LYS A 292 2.89 -23.91 16.35
N TYR A 293 3.62 -22.81 16.17
CA TYR A 293 3.28 -21.54 16.82
C TYR A 293 2.28 -20.69 16.01
N LEU A 294 1.92 -21.07 14.79
CA LEU A 294 1.00 -20.31 13.93
C LEU A 294 -0.35 -19.97 14.60
N PRO A 295 -0.98 -20.84 15.44
CA PRO A 295 -2.22 -20.48 16.13
C PRO A 295 -2.14 -19.19 16.95
N PHE A 296 -0.95 -18.81 17.42
CA PHE A 296 -0.76 -17.60 18.22
C PHE A 296 -0.82 -16.29 17.39
N LEU A 297 -0.96 -16.38 16.10
CA LEU A 297 -1.34 -15.23 15.29
C LEU A 297 -2.75 -14.74 15.67
N TRP A 298 -3.63 -15.65 16.10
CA TRP A 298 -5.02 -15.35 16.51
C TRP A 298 -5.26 -15.43 18.01
N GLN A 299 -4.43 -16.15 18.76
CA GLN A 299 -4.62 -16.49 20.16
C GLN A 299 -3.58 -15.79 21.03
N SER A 300 -3.96 -15.51 22.29
CA SER A 300 -3.03 -14.98 23.30
C SER A 300 -2.63 -16.06 24.30
N ALA A 301 -1.44 -15.96 24.88
CA ALA A 301 -0.91 -16.88 25.86
C ALA A 301 -0.51 -16.17 27.17
N ALA A 302 -0.64 -16.87 28.29
CA ALA A 302 -0.30 -16.34 29.63
C ALA A 302 1.18 -15.94 29.77
N ASN A 303 2.07 -16.58 29.01
CA ASN A 303 3.48 -16.28 28.96
C ASN A 303 3.85 -15.24 27.87
N HIS A 304 2.87 -14.66 27.21
CA HIS A 304 3.02 -13.63 26.17
C HIS A 304 3.91 -14.04 24.97
N ILE A 305 4.00 -15.34 24.68
CA ILE A 305 4.80 -15.84 23.55
C ILE A 305 4.27 -15.33 22.21
N GLU A 306 2.98 -15.04 22.12
CA GLU A 306 2.33 -14.49 20.92
C GLU A 306 2.96 -13.18 20.47
N ALA A 307 3.46 -12.36 21.36
CA ALA A 307 4.10 -11.09 21.02
C ALA A 307 5.33 -11.31 20.13
N LYS A 308 6.19 -12.28 20.53
CA LYS A 308 7.35 -12.66 19.72
C LYS A 308 6.93 -13.26 18.39
N ILE A 309 5.95 -14.18 18.38
CA ILE A 309 5.49 -14.88 17.19
C ILE A 309 4.91 -13.89 16.17
N ARG A 310 4.04 -12.97 16.61
CA ARG A 310 3.42 -11.95 15.76
C ARG A 310 4.46 -10.96 15.21
N THR A 311 5.44 -10.58 16.04
CA THR A 311 6.55 -9.72 15.59
C THR A 311 7.40 -10.42 14.53
N SER A 312 7.80 -11.68 14.76
CA SER A 312 8.56 -12.46 13.77
C SER A 312 7.78 -12.68 12.49
N TYR A 313 6.48 -12.99 12.58
CA TYR A 313 5.62 -13.14 11.41
C TYR A 313 5.57 -11.85 10.57
N MET A 314 5.28 -10.70 11.19
CA MET A 314 5.24 -9.42 10.47
C MET A 314 6.62 -8.98 9.98
N ASN A 315 7.69 -9.35 10.69
CA ASN A 315 9.04 -9.12 10.21
C ASN A 315 9.31 -9.87 8.88
N CYS A 316 8.90 -11.14 8.79
CA CYS A 316 9.02 -11.92 7.56
C CYS A 316 8.16 -11.34 6.42
N ILE A 317 6.87 -11.07 6.68
CA ILE A 317 5.93 -10.50 5.70
C ILE A 317 6.47 -9.19 5.13
N THR A 318 6.85 -8.25 5.98
CA THR A 318 7.27 -6.92 5.53
C THR A 318 8.64 -6.93 4.85
N ARG A 319 9.51 -7.88 5.16
CA ARG A 319 10.77 -8.11 4.41
C ARG A 319 10.52 -8.67 3.01
N LEU A 320 9.54 -9.57 2.86
CA LEU A 320 9.13 -10.07 1.55
C LEU A 320 8.57 -8.94 0.68
N TYR A 321 7.65 -8.16 1.23
CA TYR A 321 7.09 -6.98 0.53
C TYR A 321 8.20 -6.01 0.11
N GLN A 322 9.08 -5.66 1.03
CA GLN A 322 10.23 -4.80 0.76
C GLN A 322 11.06 -5.29 -0.42
N LYS A 323 11.49 -6.55 -0.36
CA LYS A 323 12.39 -7.12 -1.38
C LYS A 323 11.68 -7.34 -2.71
N ASN A 324 10.51 -7.99 -2.66
CA ASN A 324 9.91 -8.55 -3.85
C ASN A 324 9.01 -7.56 -4.60
N PHE A 325 8.47 -6.55 -3.92
CA PHE A 325 7.63 -5.53 -4.54
C PHE A 325 8.34 -4.17 -4.58
N SER A 326 8.48 -3.49 -3.45
CA SER A 326 8.96 -2.11 -3.38
C SER A 326 10.34 -1.94 -4.04
N MET A 327 11.33 -2.73 -3.61
CA MET A 327 12.69 -2.64 -4.18
C MET A 327 12.74 -3.14 -5.62
N ALA A 328 11.97 -4.17 -5.99
CA ALA A 328 11.99 -4.69 -7.35
C ALA A 328 11.53 -3.65 -8.38
N LEU A 329 10.45 -2.90 -8.07
CA LEU A 329 9.96 -1.81 -8.92
C LEU A 329 10.94 -0.63 -8.94
N GLY A 330 11.43 -0.20 -7.79
CA GLY A 330 12.39 0.89 -7.69
C GLY A 330 13.71 0.59 -8.38
N ASP A 331 14.26 -0.63 -8.27
CA ASP A 331 15.48 -1.04 -8.94
C ASP A 331 15.30 -1.03 -10.45
N TRP A 332 14.16 -1.56 -10.95
CA TRP A 332 13.84 -1.49 -12.37
C TRP A 332 13.79 -0.04 -12.88
N CYS A 333 13.13 0.86 -12.15
CA CYS A 333 13.05 2.28 -12.52
C CYS A 333 14.44 2.91 -12.61
N ARG A 334 15.29 2.69 -11.62
CA ARG A 334 16.67 3.22 -11.60
C ARG A 334 17.54 2.66 -12.72
N GLU A 335 17.40 1.36 -13.05
CA GLU A 335 18.09 0.72 -14.18
C GLU A 335 17.69 1.34 -15.52
N HIS A 336 16.47 1.87 -15.63
CA HIS A 336 15.95 2.52 -16.83
C HIS A 336 16.05 4.05 -16.79
N GLY A 337 16.71 4.61 -15.77
CA GLY A 337 17.01 6.05 -15.66
C GLY A 337 15.83 6.92 -15.26
N VAL A 338 14.80 6.35 -14.64
CA VAL A 338 13.62 7.04 -14.12
C VAL A 338 13.50 6.86 -12.62
N LEU A 339 12.66 7.64 -11.97
CA LEU A 339 12.41 7.60 -10.52
C LEU A 339 11.18 6.75 -10.20
N TYR A 340 11.09 6.35 -8.94
CA TYR A 340 9.95 5.66 -8.37
C TYR A 340 9.42 6.42 -7.15
N THR A 341 8.12 6.60 -7.05
CA THR A 341 7.42 7.26 -5.94
C THR A 341 6.05 6.64 -5.72
N GLY A 342 5.43 6.96 -4.62
CA GLY A 342 4.10 6.54 -4.25
C GLY A 342 3.85 6.67 -2.76
N HIS A 343 2.80 6.08 -2.28
CA HIS A 343 2.48 5.96 -0.87
C HIS A 343 1.77 4.63 -0.59
N VAL A 344 1.67 4.27 0.68
CA VAL A 344 0.85 3.14 1.14
C VAL A 344 -0.41 3.66 1.81
N ILE A 345 -1.41 2.80 1.97
CA ILE A 345 -2.67 3.21 2.59
C ILE A 345 -2.52 3.48 4.09
N GLU A 346 -2.79 4.69 4.52
CA GLU A 346 -2.79 5.13 5.92
C GLU A 346 -4.18 5.51 6.43
N ASP A 347 -5.16 5.63 5.56
CA ASP A 347 -6.52 6.10 5.79
C ASP A 347 -7.19 5.42 6.98
N ASP A 348 -7.99 6.19 7.72
CA ASP A 348 -8.83 5.68 8.79
C ASP A 348 -8.11 4.75 9.79
N ASN A 349 -6.82 5.01 10.06
CA ASN A 349 -5.93 4.17 10.85
C ASN A 349 -5.61 2.79 10.22
N ILE A 350 -5.75 2.60 8.90
CA ILE A 350 -5.38 1.34 8.23
C ILE A 350 -3.89 1.04 8.41
N HIS A 351 -3.04 2.04 8.57
CA HIS A 351 -1.63 1.87 8.94
C HIS A 351 -1.41 1.04 10.22
N THR A 352 -2.40 0.98 11.13
CA THR A 352 -2.36 0.12 12.32
C THR A 352 -2.85 -1.30 12.05
N LYS A 353 -3.48 -1.54 10.92
CA LYS A 353 -4.03 -2.82 10.49
C LYS A 353 -2.98 -3.59 9.68
N THR A 354 -2.00 -4.14 10.38
CA THR A 354 -0.78 -4.69 9.79
C THR A 354 -1.01 -5.77 8.73
N GLY A 355 -2.15 -6.44 8.72
CA GLY A 355 -2.53 -7.40 7.70
C GLY A 355 -3.36 -6.80 6.55
N ALA A 356 -3.82 -5.55 6.65
CA ALA A 356 -4.55 -4.85 5.59
C ALA A 356 -3.63 -3.91 4.79
N GLY A 357 -2.92 -3.01 5.47
CA GLY A 357 -1.96 -2.09 4.85
C GLY A 357 -0.66 -2.79 4.43
N ALA A 358 0.44 -2.07 4.41
CA ALA A 358 1.78 -2.59 4.06
C ALA A 358 2.59 -3.11 5.26
N GLY A 359 2.06 -3.01 6.46
CA GLY A 359 2.61 -3.55 7.70
C GLY A 359 3.82 -2.82 8.29
N HIS A 360 4.62 -2.12 7.48
CA HIS A 360 5.79 -1.37 7.94
C HIS A 360 6.18 -0.28 6.93
N TYR A 361 5.88 0.96 7.25
CA TYR A 361 6.06 2.10 6.35
C TYR A 361 7.47 2.18 5.74
N PHE A 362 8.54 2.26 6.54
CA PHE A 362 9.91 2.44 6.03
C PHE A 362 10.40 1.28 5.15
N ARG A 363 9.90 0.07 5.36
CA ARG A 363 10.17 -1.05 4.45
C ARG A 363 9.41 -0.94 3.16
N ALA A 364 8.17 -0.50 3.24
CA ALA A 364 7.34 -0.31 2.06
C ALA A 364 7.92 0.78 1.14
N MET A 365 8.43 1.87 1.71
CA MET A 365 9.04 2.97 0.96
C MET A 365 10.48 2.72 0.50
N SER A 366 11.11 1.61 0.89
CA SER A 366 12.55 1.42 0.65
C SER A 366 12.96 1.36 -0.82
N GLY A 367 12.05 1.03 -1.72
CA GLY A 367 12.29 1.07 -3.18
C GLY A 367 12.13 2.46 -3.78
N GLU A 368 11.47 3.37 -3.10
CA GLU A 368 11.12 4.67 -3.64
C GLU A 368 12.26 5.70 -3.55
N ASP A 369 12.41 6.48 -4.61
CA ASP A 369 13.33 7.61 -4.67
C ASP A 369 12.73 8.86 -4.00
N ILE A 370 11.41 8.90 -3.88
CA ILE A 370 10.65 9.96 -3.20
C ILE A 370 9.59 9.28 -2.35
N PRO A 371 9.86 8.97 -1.06
CA PRO A 371 8.87 8.37 -0.19
C PRO A 371 7.68 9.29 0.02
N GLY A 372 6.47 8.73 -0.02
CA GLY A 372 5.23 9.49 0.04
C GLY A 372 4.27 9.09 1.16
N VAL A 373 3.33 9.98 1.39
CA VAL A 373 2.13 9.80 2.22
C VAL A 373 0.94 10.41 1.52
N ASP A 374 -0.26 10.00 1.89
CA ASP A 374 -1.51 10.63 1.47
C ASP A 374 -2.14 11.44 2.60
N VAL A 375 -2.86 12.49 2.23
CA VAL A 375 -3.73 13.27 3.11
C VAL A 375 -5.06 13.47 2.40
N VAL A 376 -5.97 12.60 2.71
CA VAL A 376 -7.25 12.41 2.04
C VAL A 376 -8.41 12.43 3.07
N LEU A 377 -9.66 12.38 2.64
CA LEU A 377 -10.83 12.12 3.49
C LEU A 377 -10.97 13.07 4.70
N SER A 378 -10.56 14.32 4.55
CA SER A 378 -10.61 15.31 5.65
C SER A 378 -9.83 14.91 6.92
N GLU A 379 -8.78 14.11 6.81
CA GLU A 379 -7.97 13.63 7.93
C GLU A 379 -7.21 14.74 8.66
N VAL A 380 -6.84 15.81 7.93
CA VAL A 380 -6.12 16.94 8.50
C VAL A 380 -6.96 18.21 8.37
N ILE A 381 -7.57 18.63 9.47
CA ILE A 381 -8.43 19.82 9.55
C ILE A 381 -7.91 20.77 10.64
N PRO A 382 -7.86 22.09 10.40
CA PRO A 382 -7.43 23.06 11.40
C PRO A 382 -8.20 22.95 12.72
N GLY A 383 -7.48 22.79 13.82
CA GLY A 383 -8.06 22.73 15.17
C GLY A 383 -8.60 21.34 15.57
N MET A 384 -8.54 20.33 14.69
CA MET A 384 -9.09 19.00 14.97
C MET A 384 -8.05 17.99 15.46
N ALA A 385 -6.79 18.37 15.63
CA ALA A 385 -5.70 17.46 15.98
C ALA A 385 -5.94 16.59 17.23
N ASP A 386 -6.61 17.12 18.24
CA ASP A 386 -6.83 16.45 19.51
C ASP A 386 -8.23 15.80 19.64
N TYR A 387 -9.01 15.80 18.57
CA TYR A 387 -10.36 15.26 18.55
C TYR A 387 -10.43 14.02 17.64
N PRO A 388 -11.01 12.91 18.13
CA PRO A 388 -11.27 11.77 17.25
C PRO A 388 -12.32 12.13 16.21
N VAL A 389 -12.16 11.64 15.00
CA VAL A 389 -13.13 11.77 13.91
C VAL A 389 -13.67 10.41 13.51
N LEU A 390 -14.85 10.40 12.94
CA LEU A 390 -15.39 9.18 12.33
C LEU A 390 -14.75 9.01 10.97
N GLY A 391 -14.00 7.92 10.79
CA GLY A 391 -13.41 7.57 9.50
C GLY A 391 -14.48 7.29 8.45
N GLU A 392 -14.19 7.68 7.22
CA GLU A 392 -15.13 7.55 6.09
C GLU A 392 -15.09 6.15 5.47
N VAL A 393 -13.96 5.48 5.53
CA VAL A 393 -13.73 4.15 4.96
C VAL A 393 -14.10 3.05 5.97
N CYS A 394 -13.56 3.13 7.18
CA CYS A 394 -13.75 2.11 8.21
C CYS A 394 -14.95 2.35 9.11
N TYR A 395 -15.62 3.49 9.02
CA TYR A 395 -16.75 3.91 9.88
C TYR A 395 -16.46 3.77 11.38
N ARG A 396 -15.21 4.00 11.79
CA ARG A 396 -14.73 3.95 13.18
C ARG A 396 -14.14 5.28 13.61
N LEU A 397 -14.02 5.45 14.92
CA LEU A 397 -13.29 6.60 15.45
C LEU A 397 -11.80 6.47 15.20
N CYS A 398 -11.24 7.45 14.51
CA CYS A 398 -9.84 7.56 14.17
C CYS A 398 -9.15 8.56 15.09
N ASP A 399 -7.88 8.30 15.42
CA ASP A 399 -7.07 9.23 16.23
C ASP A 399 -6.36 10.24 15.33
N ASN A 400 -6.91 11.45 15.25
CA ASN A 400 -6.37 12.54 14.45
C ASN A 400 -4.93 12.94 14.83
N LYS A 401 -4.44 12.56 15.99
CA LYS A 401 -3.05 12.84 16.38
C LYS A 401 -2.04 12.19 15.41
N PHE A 402 -2.37 11.01 14.91
CA PHE A 402 -1.52 10.37 13.92
C PHE A 402 -1.41 11.23 12.66
N PHE A 403 -2.52 11.62 12.06
CA PHE A 403 -2.55 12.41 10.82
C PHE A 403 -1.93 13.79 11.00
N HIS A 404 -2.22 14.48 12.10
CA HIS A 404 -1.69 15.82 12.33
C HIS A 404 -0.23 15.86 12.79
N TYR A 405 0.26 14.88 13.52
CA TYR A 405 1.58 14.95 14.14
C TYR A 405 2.58 13.94 13.57
N THR A 406 2.12 12.81 13.03
CA THR A 406 3.01 11.70 12.65
C THR A 406 3.07 11.49 11.15
N LEU A 407 1.94 11.51 10.43
CA LEU A 407 1.85 11.09 9.03
C LEU A 407 2.94 11.75 8.15
N ALA A 408 2.96 13.07 8.05
CA ALA A 408 3.99 13.76 7.25
C ALA A 408 5.42 13.46 7.69
N LYS A 409 5.62 13.08 8.98
CA LYS A 409 6.94 12.72 9.51
C LYS A 409 7.41 11.34 9.04
N LEU A 410 6.53 10.45 8.65
CA LEU A 410 6.92 9.18 8.06
C LEU A 410 7.72 9.43 6.78
N ALA A 411 7.14 10.13 5.80
CA ALA A 411 7.82 10.45 4.53
C ALA A 411 9.07 11.32 4.75
N SER A 412 8.95 12.42 5.50
CA SER A 412 10.08 13.32 5.70
C SER A 412 11.23 12.69 6.50
N SER A 413 10.95 11.79 7.45
CA SER A 413 12.00 11.06 8.17
C SER A 413 12.69 10.06 7.24
N ASP A 414 11.94 9.30 6.46
CA ASP A 414 12.50 8.37 5.49
C ASP A 414 13.41 9.10 4.49
N ALA A 415 12.93 10.24 3.98
CA ALA A 415 13.70 11.11 3.08
C ALA A 415 15.01 11.65 3.70
N HIS A 416 15.07 11.82 5.03
CA HIS A 416 16.28 12.29 5.70
C HIS A 416 17.27 11.17 6.06
N ILE A 417 16.77 9.97 6.38
CA ILE A 417 17.65 8.86 6.77
C ILE A 417 18.23 8.10 5.59
N ARG A 418 17.62 8.19 4.40
CA ARG A 418 18.08 7.55 3.17
C ARG A 418 18.73 8.59 2.22
N PRO A 419 20.06 8.55 2.02
CA PRO A 419 20.76 9.52 1.16
C PRO A 419 20.30 9.52 -0.30
N GLU A 420 19.87 8.38 -0.82
CA GLU A 420 19.40 8.21 -2.20
C GLU A 420 18.14 9.03 -2.51
N THR A 421 17.30 9.30 -1.54
CA THR A 421 16.12 10.16 -1.70
C THR A 421 16.46 11.64 -1.91
N LYS A 422 17.67 12.06 -1.55
CA LYS A 422 18.16 13.45 -1.62
C LYS A 422 17.27 14.44 -0.84
N GLY A 423 16.62 13.96 0.25
CA GLY A 423 15.73 14.75 1.08
C GLY A 423 14.38 15.08 0.45
N ARG A 424 13.98 14.35 -0.61
CA ARG A 424 12.68 14.52 -1.27
C ARG A 424 11.63 13.70 -0.53
N ALA A 425 10.51 14.33 -0.18
CA ALA A 425 9.36 13.70 0.47
C ALA A 425 8.08 14.20 -0.20
N MET A 426 7.22 13.28 -0.58
CA MET A 426 5.99 13.55 -1.32
C MET A 426 4.76 13.47 -0.41
N CYS A 427 3.73 14.23 -0.75
CA CYS A 427 2.38 14.06 -0.23
C CYS A 427 1.38 14.11 -1.39
N GLU A 428 0.58 13.06 -1.56
CA GLU A 428 -0.71 13.19 -2.21
C GLU A 428 -1.60 14.04 -1.32
N ILE A 429 -2.39 14.95 -1.90
CA ILE A 429 -3.04 15.99 -1.11
C ILE A 429 -4.35 16.44 -1.75
N PHE A 430 -5.32 16.81 -0.92
CA PHE A 430 -6.65 17.32 -1.27
C PHE A 430 -7.69 16.26 -1.63
N GLY A 431 -7.31 15.00 -1.75
CA GLY A 431 -8.21 13.91 -2.13
C GLY A 431 -9.44 13.82 -1.23
N ALA A 432 -10.63 13.75 -1.83
CA ALA A 432 -11.91 13.57 -1.16
C ALA A 432 -12.27 14.62 -0.06
N TYR A 433 -11.64 15.78 -0.05
CA TYR A 433 -12.08 16.92 0.78
C TYR A 433 -13.34 17.59 0.22
N GLY A 434 -13.56 17.47 -1.08
CA GLY A 434 -14.68 18.06 -1.78
C GLY A 434 -14.56 19.57 -1.98
N TRP A 435 -15.45 20.15 -2.77
CA TRP A 435 -15.40 21.58 -3.13
C TRP A 435 -15.52 22.56 -1.96
N ALA A 436 -16.02 22.09 -0.81
CA ALA A 436 -16.09 22.92 0.41
C ALA A 436 -14.72 23.24 0.99
N GLU A 437 -13.67 22.50 0.62
CA GLU A 437 -12.31 22.76 1.02
C GLU A 437 -11.89 24.19 0.65
N GLY A 438 -11.99 24.53 -0.61
CA GLY A 438 -11.65 25.85 -1.14
C GLY A 438 -10.18 26.23 -0.97
N VAL A 439 -9.74 27.19 -1.74
CA VAL A 439 -8.32 27.60 -1.86
C VAL A 439 -7.65 28.01 -0.55
N LYS A 440 -8.41 28.46 0.45
CA LYS A 440 -7.84 28.82 1.77
C LYS A 440 -7.40 27.61 2.55
N MET A 441 -8.22 26.56 2.53
CA MET A 441 -7.89 25.29 3.18
C MET A 441 -6.75 24.62 2.44
N MET A 442 -6.78 24.54 1.12
CA MET A 442 -5.70 24.00 0.28
C MET A 442 -4.36 24.69 0.59
N LYS A 443 -4.36 26.03 0.68
CA LYS A 443 -3.15 26.78 1.06
C LYS A 443 -2.67 26.45 2.46
N TRP A 444 -3.58 26.35 3.43
CA TRP A 444 -3.24 26.01 4.80
C TRP A 444 -2.66 24.59 4.89
N LEU A 445 -3.30 23.62 4.22
CA LEU A 445 -2.85 22.24 4.22
C LEU A 445 -1.47 22.08 3.57
N THR A 446 -1.25 22.76 2.45
CA THR A 446 0.08 22.78 1.81
C THR A 446 1.15 23.36 2.75
N ASP A 447 0.88 24.49 3.42
CA ASP A 447 1.81 25.09 4.38
C ASP A 447 2.05 24.15 5.58
N PHE A 448 0.99 23.49 6.05
CA PHE A 448 1.06 22.52 7.14
C PHE A 448 1.99 21.34 6.79
N MET A 449 1.96 20.84 5.56
CA MET A 449 2.84 19.79 5.09
C MET A 449 4.27 20.28 4.85
N LEU A 450 4.45 21.45 4.24
CA LEU A 450 5.76 22.06 4.00
C LEU A 450 6.57 22.23 5.30
N VAL A 451 5.96 22.75 6.37
CA VAL A 451 6.65 22.92 7.65
C VAL A 451 6.98 21.61 8.36
N ARG A 452 6.44 20.50 7.89
CA ARG A 452 6.71 19.14 8.38
C ARG A 452 7.73 18.39 7.54
N GLY A 453 8.23 19.01 6.47
CA GLY A 453 9.31 18.49 5.65
C GLY A 453 8.88 17.83 4.35
N ILE A 454 7.58 17.89 4.01
CA ILE A 454 7.10 17.52 2.67
C ILE A 454 7.53 18.63 1.69
N ASN A 455 8.00 18.25 0.52
CA ASN A 455 8.49 19.20 -0.48
C ASN A 455 8.12 18.82 -1.93
N HIS A 456 7.36 17.76 -2.11
CA HIS A 456 6.74 17.37 -3.38
C HIS A 456 5.26 17.11 -3.13
N PHE A 457 4.40 17.51 -4.08
CA PHE A 457 2.96 17.42 -3.93
C PHE A 457 2.30 16.82 -5.17
N VAL A 458 1.37 15.90 -4.92
CA VAL A 458 0.50 15.32 -5.93
C VAL A 458 -0.93 15.73 -5.62
N PRO A 459 -1.41 16.89 -6.14
CA PRO A 459 -2.80 17.27 -5.96
C PRO A 459 -3.78 16.26 -6.58
N HIS A 460 -4.70 15.79 -5.81
CA HIS A 460 -5.80 14.92 -6.23
C HIS A 460 -7.05 15.76 -6.48
N ALA A 461 -7.61 15.90 -7.67
CA ALA A 461 -7.04 15.46 -8.93
C ALA A 461 -7.47 16.45 -10.02
N PHE A 462 -6.82 16.39 -11.15
CA PHE A 462 -7.19 17.21 -12.30
C PHE A 462 -8.04 16.39 -13.27
N SER A 463 -9.37 16.63 -13.28
CA SER A 463 -10.31 15.99 -14.20
C SER A 463 -10.61 16.87 -15.38
N MET A 464 -10.40 16.37 -16.60
CA MET A 464 -10.65 17.10 -17.84
C MET A 464 -12.14 17.33 -18.14
N ARG A 465 -13.03 16.57 -17.51
CA ARG A 465 -14.47 16.66 -17.77
C ARG A 465 -15.26 17.45 -16.73
N PHE A 466 -14.59 18.06 -15.78
CA PHE A 466 -15.31 18.92 -14.85
C PHE A 466 -15.95 20.10 -15.60
N PRO A 467 -17.24 20.42 -15.38
CA PRO A 467 -18.18 19.88 -14.38
C PRO A 467 -19.15 18.79 -14.90
N ASP A 468 -18.75 17.95 -15.82
CA ASP A 468 -19.61 16.96 -16.45
C ASP A 468 -20.13 15.88 -15.48
N GLU A 469 -21.30 15.30 -15.79
CA GLU A 469 -22.06 14.41 -14.91
C GLU A 469 -21.32 13.11 -14.52
N ASP A 470 -20.39 12.66 -15.33
CA ASP A 470 -19.66 11.41 -15.10
C ASP A 470 -18.42 11.56 -14.21
N CYS A 471 -18.21 12.75 -13.68
CA CYS A 471 -17.15 13.02 -12.72
C CYS A 471 -17.75 13.04 -11.31
N PRO A 472 -17.40 12.06 -10.44
CA PRO A 472 -17.90 12.06 -9.07
C PRO A 472 -17.42 13.29 -8.32
N PRO A 473 -18.32 14.14 -7.78
CA PRO A 473 -17.94 15.41 -7.15
C PRO A 473 -17.10 15.24 -5.87
N HIS A 474 -17.12 14.06 -5.29
CA HIS A 474 -16.36 13.75 -4.06
C HIS A 474 -14.88 13.37 -4.30
N PHE A 475 -14.46 13.24 -5.55
CA PHE A 475 -13.04 12.97 -5.88
C PHE A 475 -12.26 14.24 -6.24
N TYR A 476 -12.89 15.40 -6.17
CA TYR A 476 -12.19 16.67 -6.38
C TYR A 476 -11.73 17.28 -5.07
N ALA A 477 -10.66 18.04 -5.19
CA ALA A 477 -10.25 18.95 -4.14
C ALA A 477 -11.35 19.97 -3.82
#